data_260812a7d3719fef239d203c8af7e1ca
#
_entry.id   260812a7d3719fef239d203c8af7e1ca
#
_cell.length_a   1.000
_cell.length_b   1.000
_cell.length_c   1.000
_cell.angle_alpha   90.00
_cell.angle_beta   90.00
_cell.angle_gamma   90.00
#
_symmetry.space_group_name_H-M   'P 1'
#
loop_
_entity.id
_entity.type
_entity.pdbx_description
1 polymer ?
#
loop_
_entity_poly.entity_id
_entity_poly.type
_entity_poly.pdbx_seq_one_letter_code
_entity_poly.pdbx_strand_id
1 'polypeptide(L)'
;MAKFVCTVCGYVYEGEAAPAECPICHAPAEKFVKQEGEMTWASEHVVGVAKGVSEDILADLRANFEGECSEVGMYLAMARVAHREGYPEIGMYYEKAAYEEAEHAAKFAELLGEVVTDSTKKNLEMRVEAENGATAGKTDLAKRAKAANLDAIPVSYTHLRAHETELHL
;
A
#
# COMPACT_ATOMS: atom_id res chain seq x y z
N MET A 1 -30.84 -18.11 7.21
CA MET A 1 -30.83 -16.93 6.31
C MET A 1 -29.81 -17.21 5.24
N ALA A 2 -30.08 -16.84 4.01
CA ALA A 2 -29.11 -16.99 2.92
C ALA A 2 -28.14 -15.81 2.94
N LYS A 3 -26.91 -16.05 2.44
CA LYS A 3 -25.92 -15.00 2.24
C LYS A 3 -25.93 -14.58 0.78
N PHE A 4 -25.88 -13.27 0.55
CA PHE A 4 -25.81 -12.67 -0.78
C PHE A 4 -24.56 -11.78 -0.86
N VAL A 5 -23.71 -12.02 -1.84
CA VAL A 5 -22.46 -11.28 -2.03
C VAL A 5 -22.62 -10.29 -3.16
N CYS A 6 -22.32 -9.02 -2.91
CA CYS A 6 -22.27 -7.99 -3.93
C CYS A 6 -21.04 -8.23 -4.84
N THR A 7 -21.25 -8.44 -6.14
CA THR A 7 -20.17 -8.69 -7.10
C THR A 7 -19.35 -7.43 -7.45
N VAL A 8 -19.76 -6.26 -6.97
CA VAL A 8 -19.06 -4.99 -7.21
C VAL A 8 -18.07 -4.70 -6.09
N CYS A 9 -18.47 -4.84 -4.80
CA CYS A 9 -17.63 -4.45 -3.67
C CYS A 9 -17.37 -5.58 -2.65
N GLY A 10 -17.90 -6.79 -2.88
CA GLY A 10 -17.71 -7.92 -1.98
C GLY A 10 -18.56 -7.90 -0.70
N TYR A 11 -19.39 -6.87 -0.48
CA TYR A 11 -20.25 -6.81 0.71
C TYR A 11 -21.16 -8.02 0.82
N VAL A 12 -21.21 -8.63 2.00
CA VAL A 12 -22.04 -9.80 2.28
C VAL A 12 -23.29 -9.36 3.05
N TYR A 13 -24.45 -9.64 2.49
CA TYR A 13 -25.74 -9.42 3.12
C TYR A 13 -26.37 -10.73 3.55
N GLU A 14 -26.91 -10.79 4.76
CA GLU A 14 -27.63 -11.95 5.28
C GLU A 14 -29.13 -11.67 5.32
N GLY A 15 -29.91 -12.42 4.54
CA GLY A 15 -31.35 -12.21 4.44
C GLY A 15 -32.07 -13.35 3.71
N GLU A 16 -33.38 -13.19 3.48
CA GLU A 16 -34.18 -14.15 2.70
C GLU A 16 -34.04 -13.89 1.18
N ALA A 17 -33.74 -12.65 0.80
CA ALA A 17 -33.47 -12.22 -0.58
C ALA A 17 -32.37 -11.17 -0.58
N ALA A 18 -31.77 -10.92 -1.76
CA ALA A 18 -30.81 -9.81 -1.95
C ALA A 18 -31.47 -8.47 -1.60
N PRO A 19 -30.74 -7.51 -1.01
CA PRO A 19 -31.26 -6.15 -0.77
C PRO A 19 -31.49 -5.45 -2.11
N ALA A 20 -32.41 -4.48 -2.13
CA ALA A 20 -32.69 -3.72 -3.35
C ALA A 20 -31.48 -2.93 -3.88
N GLU A 21 -30.60 -2.52 -2.96
CA GLU A 21 -29.38 -1.75 -3.22
C GLU A 21 -28.31 -2.12 -2.20
N CYS A 22 -27.05 -2.15 -2.65
CA CYS A 22 -25.91 -2.40 -1.77
C CYS A 22 -25.68 -1.19 -0.85
N PRO A 23 -25.62 -1.35 0.49
CA PRO A 23 -25.44 -0.23 1.41
C PRO A 23 -24.03 0.38 1.35
N ILE A 24 -23.08 -0.26 0.67
CA ILE A 24 -21.69 0.20 0.57
C ILE A 24 -21.42 0.91 -0.76
N CYS A 25 -21.76 0.26 -1.89
CA CYS A 25 -21.41 0.78 -3.22
C CYS A 25 -22.62 1.19 -4.08
N HIS A 26 -23.85 1.13 -3.51
CA HIS A 26 -25.10 1.47 -4.19
C HIS A 26 -25.40 0.65 -5.45
N ALA A 27 -24.75 -0.50 -5.62
CA ALA A 27 -25.04 -1.41 -6.72
C ALA A 27 -26.44 -2.01 -6.56
N PRO A 28 -27.23 -2.17 -7.66
CA PRO A 28 -28.58 -2.70 -7.59
C PRO A 28 -28.60 -4.20 -7.25
N ALA A 29 -29.78 -4.72 -6.87
CA ALA A 29 -29.99 -6.09 -6.43
C ALA A 29 -29.45 -7.15 -7.39
N GLU A 30 -29.45 -6.90 -8.69
CA GLU A 30 -28.96 -7.82 -9.73
C GLU A 30 -27.44 -8.07 -9.64
N LYS A 31 -26.74 -7.23 -8.88
CA LYS A 31 -25.30 -7.40 -8.61
C LYS A 31 -25.03 -8.26 -7.38
N PHE A 32 -26.06 -8.82 -6.75
CA PHE A 32 -25.89 -9.76 -5.68
C PHE A 32 -26.03 -11.19 -6.17
N VAL A 33 -25.10 -12.04 -5.75
CA VAL A 33 -25.12 -13.48 -6.00
C VAL A 33 -25.38 -14.22 -4.68
N LYS A 34 -26.36 -15.14 -4.68
CA LYS A 34 -26.59 -16.01 -3.53
C LYS A 34 -25.41 -16.92 -3.35
N GLN A 35 -24.83 -16.89 -2.16
CA GLN A 35 -23.72 -17.77 -1.80
C GLN A 35 -24.28 -19.15 -1.44
N GLU A 36 -23.91 -20.18 -2.18
CA GLU A 36 -24.23 -21.58 -1.88
C GLU A 36 -22.92 -22.29 -1.51
N GLY A 37 -22.84 -22.84 -0.29
CA GLY A 37 -21.66 -23.55 0.21
C GLY A 37 -20.80 -22.77 1.19
N GLU A 38 -19.56 -23.24 1.40
CA GLU A 38 -18.56 -22.56 2.23
C GLU A 38 -18.17 -21.20 1.60
N MET A 39 -17.79 -20.24 2.47
CA MET A 39 -17.34 -18.92 2.02
C MET A 39 -16.15 -19.06 1.07
N THR A 40 -16.37 -18.72 -0.18
CA THR A 40 -15.29 -18.54 -1.15
C THR A 40 -15.09 -17.04 -1.41
N TRP A 41 -13.88 -16.64 -1.75
CA TRP A 41 -13.62 -15.27 -2.17
C TRP A 41 -14.43 -14.93 -3.42
N ALA A 42 -14.95 -13.70 -3.52
CA ALA A 42 -15.70 -13.24 -4.70
C ALA A 42 -14.83 -13.25 -5.98
N SER A 43 -13.53 -13.18 -5.83
CA SER A 43 -12.53 -13.38 -6.87
C SER A 43 -11.25 -13.97 -6.28
N GLU A 44 -10.42 -14.59 -7.10
CA GLU A 44 -9.10 -15.05 -6.67
C GLU A 44 -8.22 -13.85 -6.31
N HIS A 45 -7.50 -13.98 -5.19
CA HIS A 45 -6.49 -13.03 -4.74
C HIS A 45 -5.15 -13.41 -5.38
N VAL A 46 -4.92 -12.94 -6.60
CA VAL A 46 -3.71 -13.26 -7.37
C VAL A 46 -2.89 -12.00 -7.57
N VAL A 47 -1.59 -12.06 -7.28
CA VAL A 47 -0.69 -10.95 -7.57
C VAL A 47 -0.65 -10.68 -9.07
N GLY A 48 -0.91 -9.43 -9.45
CA GLY A 48 -0.95 -9.00 -10.85
C GLY A 48 -2.28 -9.27 -11.56
N VAL A 49 -3.39 -9.33 -10.83
CA VAL A 49 -4.74 -9.50 -11.41
C VAL A 49 -5.08 -8.40 -12.42
N ALA A 50 -4.51 -7.21 -12.28
CA ALA A 50 -4.71 -6.09 -13.21
C ALA A 50 -3.86 -6.19 -14.50
N LYS A 51 -3.04 -7.23 -14.66
CA LYS A 51 -2.28 -7.42 -15.90
C LYS A 51 -3.21 -7.61 -17.09
N GLY A 52 -3.05 -6.75 -18.10
CA GLY A 52 -3.86 -6.84 -19.34
C GLY A 52 -5.13 -6.00 -19.32
N VAL A 53 -5.42 -5.24 -18.26
CA VAL A 53 -6.45 -4.19 -18.31
C VAL A 53 -5.96 -2.99 -19.13
N SER A 54 -6.87 -2.05 -19.45
CA SER A 54 -6.51 -0.84 -20.22
C SER A 54 -5.52 0.06 -19.49
N GLU A 55 -4.69 0.78 -20.26
CA GLU A 55 -3.61 1.60 -19.68
C GLU A 55 -4.10 2.74 -18.80
N ASP A 56 -5.29 3.27 -19.04
CA ASP A 56 -5.92 4.28 -18.18
C ASP A 56 -6.19 3.73 -16.77
N ILE A 57 -6.71 2.50 -16.66
CA ILE A 57 -6.92 1.81 -15.37
C ILE A 57 -5.56 1.53 -14.69
N LEU A 58 -4.55 1.07 -15.45
CA LEU A 58 -3.21 0.85 -14.88
C LEU A 58 -2.59 2.15 -14.37
N ALA A 59 -2.76 3.25 -15.10
CA ALA A 59 -2.27 4.55 -14.67
C ALA A 59 -2.92 5.01 -13.36
N ASP A 60 -4.24 4.84 -13.22
CA ASP A 60 -4.95 5.16 -11.99
C ASP A 60 -4.51 4.27 -10.81
N LEU A 61 -4.33 2.97 -11.03
CA LEU A 61 -3.81 2.06 -10.00
C LEU A 61 -2.40 2.43 -9.54
N ARG A 62 -1.51 2.80 -10.46
CA ARG A 62 -0.14 3.28 -10.13
C ARG A 62 -0.18 4.58 -9.36
N ALA A 63 -1.03 5.53 -9.77
CA ALA A 63 -1.19 6.82 -9.08
C ALA A 63 -1.71 6.63 -7.64
N ASN A 64 -2.67 5.73 -7.43
CA ASN A 64 -3.12 5.38 -6.09
C ASN A 64 -2.01 4.72 -5.28
N PHE A 65 -1.28 3.74 -5.83
CA PHE A 65 -0.13 3.13 -5.15
C PHE A 65 0.91 4.16 -4.71
N GLU A 66 1.29 5.09 -5.58
CA GLU A 66 2.24 6.16 -5.26
C GLU A 66 1.70 7.13 -4.21
N GLY A 67 0.41 7.47 -4.27
CA GLY A 67 -0.29 8.30 -3.30
C GLY A 67 -0.22 7.70 -1.91
N GLU A 68 -0.69 6.46 -1.74
CA GLU A 68 -0.69 5.73 -0.47
C GLU A 68 0.73 5.59 0.12
N CYS A 69 1.72 5.24 -0.72
CA CYS A 69 3.12 5.19 -0.28
C CYS A 69 3.62 6.55 0.25
N SER A 70 3.21 7.65 -0.36
CA SER A 70 3.57 9.00 0.05
C SER A 70 2.89 9.37 1.38
N GLU A 71 1.63 8.98 1.57
CA GLU A 71 0.86 9.23 2.77
C GLU A 71 1.42 8.50 3.99
N VAL A 72 1.96 7.29 3.83
CA VAL A 72 2.70 6.59 4.91
C VAL A 72 3.81 7.49 5.47
N GLY A 73 4.66 8.04 4.61
CA GLY A 73 5.76 8.91 5.03
C GLY A 73 5.28 10.22 5.65
N MET A 74 4.24 10.81 5.08
CA MET A 74 3.60 12.04 5.55
C MET A 74 3.03 11.87 6.95
N TYR A 75 2.21 10.85 7.20
CA TYR A 75 1.62 10.60 8.53
C TYR A 75 2.66 10.28 9.59
N LEU A 76 3.70 9.50 9.27
CA LEU A 76 4.81 9.27 10.20
C LEU A 76 5.57 10.57 10.55
N ALA A 77 5.75 11.48 9.58
CA ALA A 77 6.34 12.78 9.85
C ALA A 77 5.45 13.65 10.74
N MET A 78 4.14 13.67 10.48
CA MET A 78 3.14 14.36 11.31
C MET A 78 3.09 13.80 12.73
N ALA A 79 3.18 12.49 12.91
CA ALA A 79 3.26 11.84 14.22
C ALA A 79 4.45 12.35 15.03
N ARG A 80 5.64 12.43 14.40
CA ARG A 80 6.85 12.96 15.05
C ARG A 80 6.69 14.43 15.46
N VAL A 81 5.99 15.24 14.67
CA VAL A 81 5.68 16.64 15.03
C VAL A 81 4.76 16.67 16.24
N ALA A 82 3.66 15.92 16.22
CA ALA A 82 2.68 15.87 17.31
C ALA A 82 3.32 15.43 18.64
N HIS A 83 4.19 14.41 18.62
CA HIS A 83 4.92 13.98 19.81
C HIS A 83 5.86 15.07 20.35
N ARG A 84 6.57 15.81 19.48
CA ARG A 84 7.44 16.92 19.91
C ARG A 84 6.66 18.09 20.48
N GLU A 85 5.44 18.32 20.02
CA GLU A 85 4.56 19.38 20.53
C GLU A 85 3.80 18.97 21.80
N GLY A 86 3.92 17.72 22.26
CA GLY A 86 3.26 17.23 23.47
C GLY A 86 1.83 16.73 23.26
N TYR A 87 1.48 16.32 22.04
CA TYR A 87 0.19 15.71 21.70
C TYR A 87 0.33 14.21 21.36
N PRO A 88 0.66 13.36 22.35
CA PRO A 88 0.95 11.95 22.09
C PRO A 88 -0.25 11.19 21.52
N GLU A 89 -1.48 11.52 21.89
CA GLU A 89 -2.69 10.87 21.37
C GLU A 89 -2.87 11.15 19.87
N ILE A 90 -2.55 12.36 19.42
CA ILE A 90 -2.57 12.72 18.00
C ILE A 90 -1.42 12.04 17.27
N GLY A 91 -0.24 11.94 17.89
CA GLY A 91 0.89 11.20 17.35
C GLY A 91 0.54 9.74 17.09
N MET A 92 -0.03 9.05 18.08
CA MET A 92 -0.47 7.66 17.92
C MET A 92 -1.57 7.49 16.87
N TYR A 93 -2.48 8.47 16.72
CA TYR A 93 -3.47 8.45 15.65
C TYR A 93 -2.82 8.48 14.27
N TYR A 94 -1.84 9.37 14.06
CA TYR A 94 -1.10 9.44 12.80
C TYR A 94 -0.26 8.18 12.52
N GLU A 95 0.35 7.57 13.54
CA GLU A 95 1.06 6.30 13.38
C GLU A 95 0.11 5.18 12.91
N LYS A 96 -1.10 5.13 13.48
CA LYS A 96 -2.14 4.18 13.05
C LYS A 96 -2.58 4.46 11.61
N ALA A 97 -2.84 5.72 11.25
CA ALA A 97 -3.20 6.10 9.88
C ALA A 97 -2.10 5.68 8.89
N ALA A 98 -0.82 5.93 9.21
CA ALA A 98 0.29 5.50 8.37
C ALA A 98 0.29 3.99 8.10
N TYR A 99 -0.08 3.18 9.09
CA TYR A 99 -0.19 1.73 8.89
C TYR A 99 -1.39 1.37 8.00
N GLU A 100 -2.52 2.05 8.14
CA GLU A 100 -3.70 1.86 7.28
C GLU A 100 -3.36 2.20 5.81
N GLU A 101 -2.63 3.30 5.55
CA GLU A 101 -2.18 3.64 4.18
C GLU A 101 -1.15 2.63 3.64
N ALA A 102 -0.31 2.05 4.52
CA ALA A 102 0.60 0.98 4.09
C ALA A 102 -0.16 -0.28 3.62
N GLU A 103 -1.27 -0.64 4.27
CA GLU A 103 -2.15 -1.73 3.85
C GLU A 103 -2.85 -1.41 2.51
N HIS A 104 -3.29 -0.16 2.30
CA HIS A 104 -3.85 0.29 1.02
C HIS A 104 -2.80 0.19 -0.10
N ALA A 105 -1.59 0.72 0.13
CA ALA A 105 -0.48 0.61 -0.82
C ALA A 105 -0.16 -0.85 -1.17
N ALA A 106 -0.13 -1.74 -0.18
CA ALA A 106 0.10 -3.17 -0.40
C ALA A 106 -0.96 -3.78 -1.31
N LYS A 107 -2.23 -3.39 -1.15
CA LYS A 107 -3.31 -3.84 -2.04
C LYS A 107 -3.11 -3.39 -3.48
N PHE A 108 -2.77 -2.14 -3.73
CA PHE A 108 -2.48 -1.65 -5.08
C PHE A 108 -1.24 -2.33 -5.67
N ALA A 109 -0.21 -2.58 -4.88
CA ALA A 109 0.97 -3.33 -5.30
C ALA A 109 0.62 -4.76 -5.75
N GLU A 110 -0.22 -5.47 -4.98
CA GLU A 110 -0.71 -6.81 -5.32
C GLU A 110 -1.54 -6.80 -6.61
N LEU A 111 -2.46 -5.84 -6.77
CA LEU A 111 -3.28 -5.72 -7.98
C LEU A 111 -2.41 -5.52 -9.22
N LEU A 112 -1.42 -4.63 -9.15
CA LEU A 112 -0.50 -4.34 -10.26
C LEU A 112 0.47 -5.49 -10.54
N GLY A 113 1.04 -6.13 -9.51
CA GLY A 113 2.07 -7.16 -9.65
C GLY A 113 3.34 -6.65 -10.36
N GLU A 114 3.64 -5.34 -10.22
CA GLU A 114 4.82 -4.69 -10.81
C GLU A 114 6.00 -4.66 -9.84
N VAL A 115 5.73 -4.41 -8.55
CA VAL A 115 6.75 -4.29 -7.49
C VAL A 115 6.78 -5.49 -6.55
N VAL A 116 5.84 -6.43 -6.70
CA VAL A 116 5.73 -7.65 -5.92
C VAL A 116 5.33 -8.81 -6.81
N THR A 117 5.80 -10.03 -6.47
CA THR A 117 5.45 -11.28 -7.14
C THR A 117 4.97 -12.30 -6.12
N ASP A 118 4.40 -13.40 -6.57
CA ASP A 118 4.00 -14.56 -5.76
C ASP A 118 5.19 -15.44 -5.27
N SER A 119 6.43 -15.01 -5.56
CA SER A 119 7.66 -15.71 -5.16
C SER A 119 8.47 -14.88 -4.17
N THR A 120 8.57 -15.35 -2.92
CA THR A 120 9.42 -14.73 -1.89
C THR A 120 10.87 -14.59 -2.36
N LYS A 121 11.43 -15.61 -3.01
CA LYS A 121 12.79 -15.55 -3.53
C LYS A 121 12.98 -14.43 -4.54
N LYS A 122 12.06 -14.34 -5.51
CA LYS A 122 12.13 -13.29 -6.54
C LYS A 122 11.94 -11.89 -5.94
N ASN A 123 11.04 -11.74 -4.97
CA ASN A 123 10.86 -10.48 -4.26
C ASN A 123 12.12 -10.04 -3.53
N LEU A 124 12.84 -10.96 -2.88
CA LEU A 124 14.13 -10.66 -2.24
C LEU A 124 15.20 -10.24 -3.26
N GLU A 125 15.33 -10.97 -4.38
CA GLU A 125 16.27 -10.63 -5.46
C GLU A 125 16.01 -9.21 -6.00
N MET A 126 14.74 -8.88 -6.28
CA MET A 126 14.34 -7.56 -6.73
C MET A 126 14.65 -6.46 -5.70
N ARG A 127 14.47 -6.73 -4.42
CA ARG A 127 14.76 -5.76 -3.34
C ARG A 127 16.25 -5.52 -3.19
N VAL A 128 17.07 -6.57 -3.18
CA VAL A 128 18.53 -6.42 -3.12
C VAL A 128 19.06 -5.56 -4.26
N GLU A 129 18.60 -5.79 -5.48
CA GLU A 129 19.00 -4.98 -6.65
C GLU A 129 18.55 -3.51 -6.50
N ALA A 130 17.31 -3.28 -6.08
CA ALA A 130 16.78 -1.93 -5.90
C ALA A 130 17.50 -1.16 -4.77
N GLU A 131 17.83 -1.80 -3.65
CA GLU A 131 18.55 -1.16 -2.55
C GLU A 131 19.99 -0.79 -2.92
N ASN A 132 20.65 -1.62 -3.74
CA ASN A 132 21.97 -1.28 -4.28
C ASN A 132 21.93 0.01 -5.14
N GLY A 133 20.92 0.15 -6.02
CA GLY A 133 20.71 1.35 -6.81
C GLY A 133 20.37 2.57 -5.96
N ALA A 134 19.48 2.43 -5.00
CA ALA A 134 19.05 3.50 -4.12
C ALA A 134 20.21 4.03 -3.25
N THR A 135 21.08 3.15 -2.76
CA THR A 135 22.26 3.54 -1.97
C THR A 135 23.21 4.44 -2.76
N ALA A 136 23.44 4.14 -4.05
CA ALA A 136 24.28 4.98 -4.92
C ALA A 136 23.68 6.39 -5.08
N GLY A 137 22.39 6.50 -5.35
CA GLY A 137 21.69 7.78 -5.50
C GLY A 137 21.71 8.63 -4.22
N LYS A 138 21.47 8.02 -3.06
CA LYS A 138 21.53 8.69 -1.75
C LYS A 138 22.94 9.19 -1.44
N THR A 139 23.97 8.43 -1.80
CA THR A 139 25.36 8.84 -1.65
C THR A 139 25.71 10.06 -2.49
N ASP A 140 25.25 10.10 -3.75
CA ASP A 140 25.45 11.27 -4.62
C ASP A 140 24.72 12.52 -4.07
N LEU A 141 23.46 12.36 -3.65
CA LEU A 141 22.70 13.45 -3.02
C LEU A 141 23.41 14.00 -1.78
N ALA A 142 23.93 13.12 -0.92
CA ALA A 142 24.69 13.52 0.26
C ALA A 142 25.93 14.35 -0.07
N LYS A 143 26.69 13.96 -1.12
CA LYS A 143 27.84 14.72 -1.61
C LYS A 143 27.45 16.12 -2.12
N ARG A 144 26.39 16.22 -2.91
CA ARG A 144 25.89 17.51 -3.42
C ARG A 144 25.38 18.41 -2.31
N ALA A 145 24.65 17.86 -1.34
CA ALA A 145 24.19 18.60 -0.17
C ALA A 145 25.35 19.13 0.68
N LYS A 146 26.40 18.33 0.88
CA LYS A 146 27.61 18.75 1.59
C LYS A 146 28.32 19.90 0.85
N ALA A 147 28.46 19.80 -0.46
CA ALA A 147 29.03 20.87 -1.26
C ALA A 147 28.22 22.19 -1.22
N ALA A 148 26.93 22.10 -0.95
CA ALA A 148 26.03 23.23 -0.76
C ALA A 148 25.95 23.75 0.72
N ASN A 149 26.78 23.23 1.62
CA ASN A 149 26.78 23.53 3.06
C ASN A 149 25.44 23.18 3.79
N LEU A 150 24.73 22.17 3.31
CA LEU A 150 23.49 21.65 3.90
C LEU A 150 23.78 20.42 4.77
N ASP A 151 24.59 20.59 5.83
CA ASP A 151 25.16 19.49 6.64
C ASP A 151 24.13 18.59 7.30
N ALA A 152 22.91 19.07 7.59
CA ALA A 152 21.85 18.27 8.16
C ALA A 152 21.36 17.14 7.23
N ILE A 153 21.44 17.33 5.92
CA ILE A 153 20.98 16.36 4.93
C ILE A 153 21.88 15.11 4.87
N PRO A 154 23.23 15.24 4.74
CA PRO A 154 24.11 14.07 4.74
C PRO A 154 24.01 13.20 5.99
N VAL A 155 23.84 13.80 7.17
CA VAL A 155 23.66 13.08 8.43
C VAL A 155 22.43 12.18 8.40
N SER A 156 21.29 12.69 7.91
CA SER A 156 20.05 11.93 7.78
C SER A 156 20.21 10.74 6.81
N TYR A 157 20.89 10.93 5.69
CA TYR A 157 21.14 9.87 4.71
C TYR A 157 22.12 8.81 5.20
N THR A 158 23.12 9.18 5.99
CA THR A 158 24.05 8.21 6.59
C THR A 158 23.31 7.24 7.51
N HIS A 159 22.35 7.74 8.28
CA HIS A 159 21.50 6.90 9.13
C HIS A 159 20.62 5.95 8.30
N LEU A 160 19.96 6.42 7.26
CA LEU A 160 19.14 5.59 6.35
C LEU A 160 19.98 4.50 5.67
N ARG A 161 21.21 4.83 5.22
CA ARG A 161 22.12 3.86 4.60
C ARG A 161 22.48 2.71 5.53
N ALA A 162 22.64 2.95 6.82
CA ALA A 162 22.96 1.90 7.78
C ALA A 162 21.88 0.81 7.82
N HIS A 163 20.60 1.19 7.74
CA HIS A 163 19.48 0.25 7.69
C HIS A 163 19.43 -0.56 6.39
N GLU A 164 19.81 0.03 5.25
CA GLU A 164 19.80 -0.62 3.93
C GLU A 164 20.92 -1.66 3.77
N THR A 165 22.03 -1.52 4.51
CA THR A 165 23.16 -2.46 4.45
C THR A 165 23.02 -3.67 5.38
N GLU A 166 22.07 -3.66 6.31
CA GLU A 166 21.78 -4.79 7.21
C GLU A 166 20.98 -5.92 6.57
N LEU A 167 20.46 -5.72 5.35
CA LEU A 167 19.77 -6.76 4.58
C LEU A 167 20.69 -7.76 3.88
N HIS A 168 21.99 -7.72 4.14
CA HIS A 168 22.95 -8.73 3.70
C HIS A 168 22.91 -9.95 4.65
N LEU A 169 21.93 -10.83 4.41
CA LEU A 169 21.92 -12.20 4.93
C LEU A 169 22.54 -13.16 3.92
#